data_eee41a43b39326d8d7c40376f59b920e
#
_entry.id   eee41a43b39326d8d7c40376f59b920e
#
_cell.length_a   1.000
_cell.length_b   1.000
_cell.length_c   1.000
_cell.angle_alpha   90.00
_cell.angle_beta   90.00
_cell.angle_gamma   90.00
#
_symmetry.space_group_name_H-M   'P 1'
#
loop_
_entity.id
_entity.type
_entity.pdbx_description
1 polymer ?
#
loop_
_entity_poly.entity_id
_entity_poly.type
_entity_poly.pdbx_seq_one_letter_code
_entity_poly.pdbx_strand_id
1 'polypeptide(L)'
;GYQVCKAYDGKQAIAGLDEGPYDVLFADLVLPKIDGRQFFKVARRRFNHRRCALVALSGTLVEQMDDLDTIGADYFIAKGPVDKLAVQLNEFISGLESRSGPPPAEKKILQTGGVFPRRDAVELLGSLEFYQAAVNCLGVGVIILDKDTRVINANAAALSIVDLSLVDLLNRPIWDAFPPNRSGELISALKVSVRQCHSGHSAFFVGLKGRMLRAVVSPLCLDDLPSGWVVALEGASA
;
A
#
# COMPACT_ATOMS: atom_id res chain seq x y z
N GLY A 1 31.27 0.00 -2.50
CA GLY A 1 30.17 -0.88 -2.03
C GLY A 1 28.90 -0.09 -1.77
N TYR A 2 27.76 -0.75 -1.70
CA TYR A 2 26.45 -0.12 -1.47
C TYR A 2 26.05 -0.24 -0.01
N GLN A 3 25.38 0.80 0.50
CA GLN A 3 24.67 0.71 1.77
C GLN A 3 23.25 0.23 1.46
N VAL A 4 22.84 -0.90 2.04
CA VAL A 4 21.56 -1.53 1.75
C VAL A 4 20.66 -1.49 2.99
N CYS A 5 19.49 -0.86 2.86
CA CYS A 5 18.41 -0.91 3.84
C CYS A 5 17.34 -1.90 3.37
N LYS A 6 16.78 -2.71 4.28
CA LYS A 6 15.80 -3.74 3.96
C LYS A 6 14.48 -3.48 4.64
N ALA A 7 13.38 -3.67 3.91
CA ALA A 7 12.03 -3.68 4.45
C ALA A 7 11.33 -4.98 4.01
N TYR A 8 10.56 -5.59 4.91
CA TYR A 8 9.92 -6.89 4.70
C TYR A 8 8.43 -6.77 4.35
N ASP A 9 7.85 -5.59 4.49
CA ASP A 9 6.49 -5.27 4.09
C ASP A 9 6.38 -3.79 3.67
N GLY A 10 5.25 -3.45 3.03
CA GLY A 10 5.05 -2.08 2.54
C GLY A 10 4.98 -1.02 3.65
N LYS A 11 4.54 -1.39 4.86
CA LYS A 11 4.54 -0.49 6.02
C LYS A 11 5.97 -0.12 6.45
N GLN A 12 6.86 -1.11 6.59
CA GLN A 12 8.27 -0.88 6.90
C GLN A 12 8.94 -0.08 5.79
N ALA A 13 8.63 -0.39 4.53
CA ALA A 13 9.14 0.34 3.39
C ALA A 13 8.76 1.83 3.44
N ILE A 14 7.49 2.16 3.74
CA ILE A 14 7.06 3.56 3.89
C ILE A 14 7.75 4.24 5.09
N ALA A 15 7.87 3.56 6.23
CA ALA A 15 8.56 4.11 7.39
C ALA A 15 10.03 4.40 7.08
N GLY A 16 10.72 3.49 6.37
CA GLY A 16 12.10 3.66 5.95
C GLY A 16 12.34 4.83 5.00
N LEU A 17 11.33 5.32 4.28
CA LEU A 17 11.48 6.49 3.42
C LEU A 17 11.89 7.76 4.19
N ASP A 18 11.66 7.81 5.50
CA ASP A 18 12.03 8.93 6.36
C ASP A 18 13.50 8.88 6.84
N GLU A 19 14.18 7.72 6.66
CA GLU A 19 15.52 7.49 7.23
C GLU A 19 16.67 8.07 6.40
N GLY A 20 16.39 8.56 5.18
CA GLY A 20 17.46 9.23 4.44
C GLY A 20 17.19 9.45 2.96
N PRO A 21 18.15 10.02 2.25
CA PRO A 21 18.13 9.99 0.81
C PRO A 21 18.50 8.59 0.33
N TYR A 22 17.82 8.12 -0.70
CA TYR A 22 18.10 6.87 -1.41
C TYR A 22 18.39 7.17 -2.88
N ASP A 23 19.39 6.50 -3.44
CA ASP A 23 19.72 6.60 -4.86
C ASP A 23 18.82 5.68 -5.69
N VAL A 24 18.48 4.50 -5.14
CA VAL A 24 17.64 3.49 -5.79
C VAL A 24 16.75 2.83 -4.77
N LEU A 25 15.47 2.64 -5.12
CA LEU A 25 14.50 1.86 -4.35
C LEU A 25 13.99 0.71 -5.19
N PHE A 26 14.20 -0.51 -4.71
CA PHE A 26 13.62 -1.73 -5.28
C PHE A 26 12.44 -2.18 -4.44
N ALA A 27 11.30 -2.44 -5.05
CA ALA A 27 10.17 -3.03 -4.35
C ALA A 27 9.41 -4.02 -5.23
N ASP A 28 8.91 -5.09 -4.59
CA ASP A 28 7.94 -5.97 -5.21
C ASP A 28 6.61 -5.22 -5.40
N LEU A 29 5.90 -5.49 -6.46
CA LEU A 29 4.54 -5.00 -6.65
C LEU A 29 3.55 -5.66 -5.69
N VAL A 30 3.80 -6.90 -5.30
CA VAL A 30 2.98 -7.64 -4.32
C VAL A 30 3.70 -7.68 -2.99
N LEU A 31 3.32 -6.79 -2.08
CA LEU A 31 3.86 -6.70 -0.72
C LEU A 31 2.76 -6.94 0.31
N PRO A 32 3.10 -7.53 1.47
CA PRO A 32 2.17 -7.61 2.60
C PRO A 32 1.80 -6.22 3.16
N LYS A 33 0.61 -6.12 3.74
CA LYS A 33 0.03 -4.94 4.40
C LYS A 33 -0.26 -3.78 3.44
N ILE A 34 0.77 -3.16 2.88
CA ILE A 34 0.65 -2.07 1.93
C ILE A 34 1.23 -2.55 0.60
N ASP A 35 0.43 -2.55 -0.44
CA ASP A 35 0.79 -2.97 -1.79
C ASP A 35 1.95 -2.14 -2.35
N GLY A 36 2.82 -2.77 -3.14
CA GLY A 36 3.95 -2.10 -3.78
C GLY A 36 3.54 -0.95 -4.71
N ARG A 37 2.38 -1.06 -5.38
CA ARG A 37 1.83 0.05 -6.18
C ARG A 37 1.53 1.27 -5.31
N GLN A 38 0.99 1.06 -4.11
CA GLN A 38 0.73 2.13 -3.14
C GLN A 38 2.06 2.70 -2.60
N PHE A 39 3.03 1.82 -2.30
CA PHE A 39 4.37 2.22 -1.89
C PHE A 39 5.03 3.14 -2.92
N PHE A 40 5.03 2.79 -4.22
CA PHE A 40 5.61 3.63 -5.26
C PHE A 40 4.96 5.01 -5.37
N LYS A 41 3.63 5.09 -5.20
CA LYS A 41 2.93 6.39 -5.15
C LYS A 41 3.39 7.26 -3.99
N VAL A 42 3.60 6.66 -2.79
CA VAL A 42 4.15 7.37 -1.62
C VAL A 42 5.59 7.79 -1.88
N ALA A 43 6.44 6.85 -2.35
CA ALA A 43 7.84 7.12 -2.63
C ALA A 43 8.01 8.23 -3.67
N ARG A 44 7.19 8.24 -4.72
CA ARG A 44 7.25 9.27 -5.76
C ARG A 44 6.90 10.66 -5.25
N ARG A 45 6.00 10.78 -4.29
CA ARG A 45 5.73 12.08 -3.65
C ARG A 45 6.90 12.60 -2.82
N ARG A 46 7.70 11.70 -2.24
CA ARG A 46 8.86 12.05 -1.42
C ARG A 46 10.13 12.29 -2.24
N PHE A 47 10.35 11.49 -3.26
CA PHE A 47 11.56 11.51 -4.07
C PHE A 47 11.26 11.95 -5.50
N ASN A 48 11.97 13.00 -5.91
CA ASN A 48 11.93 13.46 -7.29
C ASN A 48 12.62 12.42 -8.20
N HIS A 49 12.13 12.23 -9.43
CA HIS A 49 12.71 11.38 -10.47
C HIS A 49 14.22 11.59 -10.72
N ARG A 50 14.74 12.79 -10.44
CA ARG A 50 16.14 13.11 -10.65
C ARG A 50 17.07 12.64 -9.53
N ARG A 51 16.51 12.26 -8.37
CA ARG A 51 17.29 11.96 -7.17
C ARG A 51 17.24 10.51 -6.72
N CYS A 52 16.20 9.77 -7.10
CA CYS A 52 16.02 8.41 -6.69
C CYS A 52 15.35 7.62 -7.81
N ALA A 53 15.95 6.53 -8.25
CA ALA A 53 15.38 5.61 -9.22
C ALA A 53 14.43 4.64 -8.50
N LEU A 54 13.17 4.58 -8.93
CA LEU A 54 12.17 3.65 -8.40
C LEU A 54 12.05 2.45 -9.34
N VAL A 55 12.36 1.26 -8.83
CA VAL A 55 12.45 0.03 -9.58
C VAL A 55 11.45 -0.98 -9.06
N ALA A 56 10.45 -1.29 -9.86
CA ALA A 56 9.46 -2.31 -9.55
C ALA A 56 9.98 -3.69 -9.95
N LEU A 57 9.91 -4.64 -9.01
CA LEU A 57 10.15 -6.06 -9.25
C LEU A 57 8.80 -6.75 -9.40
N SER A 58 8.60 -7.51 -10.47
CA SER A 58 7.34 -8.22 -10.70
C SER A 58 7.57 -9.67 -11.08
N GLY A 59 6.80 -10.56 -10.44
CA GLY A 59 6.74 -11.99 -10.80
C GLY A 59 5.72 -12.30 -11.90
N THR A 60 4.95 -11.29 -12.35
CA THR A 60 3.97 -11.38 -13.42
C THR A 60 4.47 -10.68 -14.68
N LEU A 61 3.87 -11.04 -15.84
CA LEU A 61 4.17 -10.35 -17.09
C LEU A 61 3.76 -8.87 -16.96
N VAL A 62 4.77 -8.03 -16.86
CA VAL A 62 4.59 -6.57 -16.81
C VAL A 62 3.87 -6.06 -18.08
N GLU A 63 4.00 -6.78 -19.18
CA GLU A 63 3.38 -6.47 -20.48
C GLU A 63 1.84 -6.56 -20.46
N GLN A 64 1.26 -7.31 -19.51
CA GLN A 64 -0.20 -7.41 -19.35
C GLN A 64 -0.78 -6.39 -18.36
N MET A 65 0.05 -5.48 -17.85
CA MET A 65 -0.40 -4.43 -16.94
C MET A 65 -0.74 -3.18 -17.75
N ASP A 66 -2.01 -2.97 -17.99
CA ASP A 66 -2.54 -1.81 -18.74
C ASP A 66 -2.21 -0.45 -18.10
N ASP A 67 -1.78 -0.46 -16.82
CA ASP A 67 -1.62 0.74 -16.00
C ASP A 67 -0.20 1.00 -15.46
N LEU A 68 0.85 0.60 -16.18
CA LEU A 68 2.24 0.85 -15.77
C LEU A 68 2.50 2.33 -15.43
N ASP A 69 1.79 3.23 -16.12
CA ASP A 69 1.91 4.68 -15.93
C ASP A 69 1.43 5.15 -14.57
N THR A 70 0.48 4.46 -13.97
CA THR A 70 -0.11 4.83 -12.70
C THR A 70 0.68 4.36 -11.49
N ILE A 71 1.62 3.41 -11.66
CA ILE A 71 2.39 2.80 -10.56
C ILE A 71 3.39 3.80 -9.97
N GLY A 72 3.98 4.66 -10.79
CA GLY A 72 4.97 5.64 -10.34
C GLY A 72 6.41 5.13 -10.28
N ALA A 73 6.68 3.89 -10.72
CA ALA A 73 8.03 3.36 -10.89
C ALA A 73 8.66 3.87 -12.19
N ASP A 74 10.01 4.02 -12.21
CA ASP A 74 10.77 4.42 -13.39
C ASP A 74 11.19 3.20 -14.24
N TYR A 75 11.42 2.06 -13.56
CA TYR A 75 11.89 0.83 -14.18
C TYR A 75 11.09 -0.37 -13.68
N PHE A 76 10.96 -1.36 -14.55
CA PHE A 76 10.30 -2.61 -14.26
C PHE A 76 11.25 -3.76 -14.57
N ILE A 77 11.49 -4.64 -13.59
CA ILE A 77 12.35 -5.80 -13.74
C ILE A 77 11.50 -7.05 -13.47
N ALA A 78 11.42 -7.95 -14.46
CA ALA A 78 10.73 -9.20 -14.28
C ALA A 78 11.55 -10.13 -13.37
N LYS A 79 10.91 -10.70 -12.33
CA LYS A 79 11.51 -11.69 -11.46
C LYS A 79 11.72 -13.01 -12.23
N GLY A 80 12.96 -13.41 -12.34
CA GLY A 80 13.38 -14.68 -12.91
C GLY A 80 14.08 -15.57 -11.88
N PRO A 81 14.78 -16.62 -12.33
CA PRO A 81 15.68 -17.39 -11.48
C PRO A 81 16.67 -16.48 -10.77
N VAL A 82 16.94 -16.78 -9.49
CA VAL A 82 17.73 -15.89 -8.59
C VAL A 82 19.08 -15.52 -9.19
N ASP A 83 19.77 -16.48 -9.80
CA ASP A 83 21.09 -16.27 -10.41
C ASP A 83 21.05 -15.24 -11.55
N LYS A 84 20.04 -15.34 -12.42
CA LYS A 84 19.82 -14.40 -13.53
C LYS A 84 19.41 -13.01 -13.03
N LEU A 85 18.53 -12.98 -12.02
CA LEU A 85 18.08 -11.74 -11.42
C LEU A 85 19.26 -10.99 -10.76
N ALA A 86 20.16 -11.69 -10.05
CA ALA A 86 21.32 -11.09 -9.42
C ALA A 86 22.26 -10.44 -10.45
N VAL A 87 22.54 -11.12 -11.55
CA VAL A 87 23.34 -10.55 -12.65
C VAL A 87 22.66 -9.30 -13.22
N GLN A 88 21.39 -9.39 -13.53
CA GLN A 88 20.62 -8.29 -14.10
C GLN A 88 20.55 -7.06 -13.18
N LEU A 89 20.37 -7.28 -11.87
CA LEU A 89 20.40 -6.19 -10.89
C LEU A 89 21.76 -5.51 -10.82
N ASN A 90 22.86 -6.29 -10.85
CA ASN A 90 24.21 -5.73 -10.86
C ASN A 90 24.48 -4.92 -12.13
N GLU A 91 24.12 -5.42 -13.29
CA GLU A 91 24.24 -4.69 -14.57
C GLU A 91 23.40 -3.41 -14.57
N PHE A 92 22.17 -3.48 -14.04
CA PHE A 92 21.29 -2.33 -13.93
C PHE A 92 21.87 -1.24 -13.03
N ILE A 93 22.37 -1.61 -11.83
CA ILE A 93 22.96 -0.66 -10.87
C ILE A 93 24.22 -0.03 -11.47
N SER A 94 25.12 -0.83 -12.08
CA SER A 94 26.32 -0.32 -12.75
C SER A 94 25.98 0.64 -13.91
N GLY A 95 24.89 0.34 -14.63
CA GLY A 95 24.35 1.20 -15.67
C GLY A 95 23.79 2.52 -15.14
N LEU A 96 23.20 2.53 -13.93
CA LEU A 96 22.75 3.75 -13.28
C LEU A 96 23.90 4.65 -12.84
N GLU A 97 24.97 4.06 -12.26
CA GLU A 97 26.18 4.79 -11.83
C GLU A 97 26.87 5.49 -13.00
N SER A 98 26.85 4.87 -14.19
CA SER A 98 27.49 5.42 -15.39
C SER A 98 26.66 6.53 -16.05
N ARG A 99 25.47 6.84 -15.54
CA ARG A 99 24.56 7.83 -16.12
C ARG A 99 24.69 9.18 -15.45
N SER A 100 25.05 10.18 -16.23
CA SER A 100 25.04 11.59 -15.81
C SER A 100 23.72 12.28 -16.24
N GLY A 101 22.54 11.78 -15.79
CA GLY A 101 21.27 12.39 -16.18
C GLY A 101 20.02 11.74 -15.54
N PRO A 102 18.85 12.40 -15.68
CA PRO A 102 17.60 11.87 -15.13
C PRO A 102 17.24 10.53 -15.79
N PRO A 103 16.41 9.68 -15.12
CA PRO A 103 15.89 8.46 -15.72
C PRO A 103 15.19 8.78 -17.06
N PRO A 104 15.15 7.81 -18.01
CA PRO A 104 14.55 8.04 -19.31
C PRO A 104 13.07 8.39 -19.17
N ALA A 105 12.58 9.25 -20.05
CA ALA A 105 11.16 9.62 -20.10
C ALA A 105 10.27 8.40 -20.42
N GLU A 106 10.81 7.40 -21.12
CA GLU A 106 10.13 6.13 -21.40
C GLU A 106 10.46 5.10 -20.32
N LYS A 107 9.44 4.44 -19.81
CA LYS A 107 9.56 3.36 -18.83
C LYS A 107 10.29 2.18 -19.43
N LYS A 108 11.39 1.78 -18.82
CA LYS A 108 12.22 0.70 -19.32
C LYS A 108 11.82 -0.62 -18.66
N ILE A 109 11.23 -1.52 -19.45
CA ILE A 109 10.96 -2.91 -19.04
C ILE A 109 12.23 -3.72 -19.34
N LEU A 110 12.84 -4.25 -18.30
CA LEU A 110 13.98 -5.15 -18.40
C LEU A 110 13.49 -6.59 -18.22
N GLN A 111 13.46 -7.33 -19.32
CA GLN A 111 13.03 -8.74 -19.30
C GLN A 111 14.21 -9.68 -19.12
N THR A 112 14.06 -10.64 -18.19
CA THR A 112 14.82 -11.88 -18.24
C THR A 112 14.09 -12.82 -19.20
N GLY A 113 14.67 -13.08 -20.37
CA GLY A 113 14.06 -13.96 -21.38
C GLY A 113 13.54 -15.26 -20.77
N GLY A 114 12.28 -15.60 -21.05
CA GLY A 114 11.69 -16.89 -20.74
C GLY A 114 10.96 -17.02 -19.39
N VAL A 115 10.58 -15.95 -18.74
CA VAL A 115 9.72 -16.02 -17.53
C VAL A 115 8.26 -16.11 -17.96
N PHE A 116 7.70 -17.32 -17.90
CA PHE A 116 6.25 -17.52 -17.97
C PHE A 116 5.67 -17.28 -16.57
N PRO A 117 4.60 -16.46 -16.41
CA PRO A 117 3.93 -16.32 -15.13
C PRO A 117 3.39 -17.69 -14.71
N ARG A 118 3.58 -18.02 -13.44
CA ARG A 118 2.93 -19.21 -12.88
C ARG A 118 1.43 -18.96 -12.93
N ARG A 119 0.68 -19.91 -13.47
CA ARG A 119 -0.78 -19.83 -13.61
C ARG A 119 -1.45 -19.48 -12.28
N ASP A 120 -0.96 -20.09 -11.20
CA ASP A 120 -1.43 -19.85 -9.84
C ASP A 120 -1.27 -18.40 -9.38
N ALA A 121 -0.20 -17.71 -9.81
CA ALA A 121 0.04 -16.30 -9.47
C ALA A 121 -0.93 -15.36 -10.19
N VAL A 122 -1.28 -15.67 -11.44
CA VAL A 122 -2.27 -14.87 -12.21
C VAL A 122 -3.66 -15.03 -11.60
N GLU A 123 -4.07 -16.26 -11.23
CA GLU A 123 -5.35 -16.53 -10.58
C GLU A 123 -5.46 -15.84 -9.22
N LEU A 124 -4.38 -15.87 -8.43
CA LEU A 124 -4.33 -15.18 -7.12
C LEU A 124 -4.45 -13.66 -7.27
N LEU A 125 -3.75 -13.07 -8.23
CA LEU A 125 -3.84 -11.63 -8.50
C LEU A 125 -5.25 -11.23 -8.95
N GLY A 126 -5.87 -12.01 -9.85
CA GLY A 126 -7.25 -11.78 -10.28
C GLY A 126 -8.24 -11.84 -9.11
N SER A 127 -8.04 -12.76 -8.17
CA SER A 127 -8.85 -12.84 -6.96
C SER A 127 -8.67 -11.61 -6.06
N LEU A 128 -7.42 -11.14 -5.88
CA LEU A 128 -7.14 -9.94 -5.09
C LEU A 128 -7.76 -8.68 -5.73
N GLU A 129 -7.66 -8.54 -7.04
CA GLU A 129 -8.28 -7.43 -7.78
C GLU A 129 -9.81 -7.46 -7.67
N PHE A 130 -10.41 -8.64 -7.73
CA PHE A 130 -11.85 -8.80 -7.52
C PHE A 130 -12.27 -8.36 -6.12
N TYR A 131 -11.59 -8.78 -5.06
CA TYR A 131 -11.89 -8.36 -3.69
C TYR A 131 -11.69 -6.86 -3.48
N GLN A 132 -10.66 -6.27 -4.06
CA GLN A 132 -10.44 -4.83 -4.02
C GLN A 132 -11.56 -4.07 -4.74
N ALA A 133 -11.98 -4.53 -5.92
CA ALA A 133 -13.09 -3.95 -6.66
C ALA A 133 -14.40 -4.06 -5.86
N ALA A 134 -14.67 -5.22 -5.26
CA ALA A 134 -15.86 -5.43 -4.43
C ALA A 134 -15.92 -4.46 -3.24
N VAL A 135 -14.79 -4.28 -2.51
CA VAL A 135 -14.71 -3.33 -1.41
C VAL A 135 -14.87 -1.88 -1.88
N ASN A 136 -14.37 -1.55 -3.07
CA ASN A 136 -14.52 -0.22 -3.65
C ASN A 136 -15.96 0.08 -4.13
N CYS A 137 -16.71 -0.96 -4.51
CA CYS A 137 -18.14 -0.82 -4.91
C CYS A 137 -19.08 -0.63 -3.72
N LEU A 138 -18.63 -0.84 -2.46
CA LEU A 138 -19.44 -0.59 -1.30
C LEU A 138 -19.74 0.91 -1.17
N GLY A 139 -21.01 1.25 -0.96
CA GLY A 139 -21.43 2.62 -0.63
C GLY A 139 -21.02 3.07 0.78
N VAL A 140 -20.32 2.22 1.51
CA VAL A 140 -19.83 2.43 2.88
C VAL A 140 -18.35 2.70 2.82
N GLY A 141 -17.87 3.72 3.54
CA GLY A 141 -16.44 3.98 3.69
C GLY A 141 -15.77 2.87 4.51
N VAL A 142 -14.74 2.24 3.99
CA VAL A 142 -13.98 1.19 4.69
C VAL A 142 -12.54 1.60 4.83
N ILE A 143 -12.03 1.59 6.07
CA ILE A 143 -10.62 1.84 6.39
C ILE A 143 -10.09 0.59 7.11
N ILE A 144 -8.95 0.08 6.67
CA ILE A 144 -8.29 -1.08 7.25
C ILE A 144 -7.05 -0.62 8.03
N LEU A 145 -6.93 -1.10 9.26
CA LEU A 145 -5.85 -0.76 10.19
C LEU A 145 -5.05 -2.00 10.56
N ASP A 146 -3.77 -1.80 10.82
CA ASP A 146 -2.90 -2.80 11.44
C ASP A 146 -3.01 -2.80 12.97
N LYS A 147 -2.22 -3.67 13.63
CA LYS A 147 -2.17 -3.79 15.11
C LYS A 147 -1.73 -2.51 15.83
N ASP A 148 -1.01 -1.62 15.14
CA ASP A 148 -0.56 -0.35 15.68
C ASP A 148 -1.55 0.79 15.37
N THR A 149 -2.77 0.44 14.93
CA THR A 149 -3.83 1.39 14.55
C THR A 149 -3.46 2.31 13.39
N ARG A 150 -2.49 1.88 12.56
CA ARG A 150 -2.10 2.63 11.36
C ARG A 150 -2.89 2.17 10.16
N VAL A 151 -3.23 3.12 9.31
CA VAL A 151 -3.98 2.84 8.08
C VAL A 151 -3.10 2.06 7.10
N ILE A 152 -3.58 0.90 6.69
CA ILE A 152 -2.95 0.06 5.65
C ILE A 152 -3.73 0.07 4.34
N ASN A 153 -5.04 0.36 4.39
CA ASN A 153 -5.85 0.54 3.19
C ASN A 153 -7.13 1.35 3.50
N ALA A 154 -7.71 1.95 2.46
CA ALA A 154 -9.03 2.59 2.52
C ALA A 154 -9.67 2.55 1.13
N ASN A 155 -11.00 2.33 1.07
CA ASN A 155 -11.73 2.36 -0.17
C ASN A 155 -12.06 3.80 -0.62
N ALA A 156 -12.50 3.95 -1.86
CA ALA A 156 -12.83 5.24 -2.45
C ALA A 156 -13.88 6.02 -1.66
N ALA A 157 -14.89 5.32 -1.11
CA ALA A 157 -15.93 5.95 -0.29
C ALA A 157 -15.35 6.53 1.01
N ALA A 158 -14.48 5.80 1.71
CA ALA A 158 -13.80 6.32 2.91
C ALA A 158 -12.96 7.54 2.59
N LEU A 159 -12.16 7.50 1.52
CA LEU A 159 -11.31 8.62 1.11
C LEU A 159 -12.14 9.88 0.81
N SER A 160 -13.28 9.71 0.14
CA SER A 160 -14.23 10.81 -0.11
C SER A 160 -14.85 11.37 1.17
N ILE A 161 -15.15 10.52 2.16
CA ILE A 161 -15.74 10.92 3.44
C ILE A 161 -14.72 11.73 4.26
N VAL A 162 -13.49 11.25 4.39
CA VAL A 162 -12.44 11.92 5.18
C VAL A 162 -11.77 13.06 4.42
N ASP A 163 -11.98 13.11 3.08
CA ASP A 163 -11.38 14.08 2.15
C ASP A 163 -9.85 14.10 2.21
N LEU A 164 -9.29 12.92 2.21
CA LEU A 164 -7.85 12.68 2.17
C LEU A 164 -7.53 11.70 1.04
N SER A 165 -6.34 11.81 0.45
CA SER A 165 -5.90 10.80 -0.48
C SER A 165 -5.39 9.57 0.28
N LEU A 166 -5.44 8.39 -0.34
CA LEU A 166 -4.90 7.18 0.27
C LEU A 166 -3.42 7.35 0.65
N VAL A 167 -2.64 8.02 -0.21
CA VAL A 167 -1.21 8.27 0.03
C VAL A 167 -0.96 9.13 1.28
N ASP A 168 -1.89 10.05 1.60
CA ASP A 168 -1.79 10.89 2.80
C ASP A 168 -2.16 10.13 4.07
N LEU A 169 -2.93 9.03 3.96
CA LEU A 169 -3.38 8.21 5.09
C LEU A 169 -2.46 7.02 5.37
N LEU A 170 -1.82 6.44 4.35
CA LEU A 170 -1.02 5.23 4.50
C LEU A 170 0.06 5.37 5.57
N ASN A 171 0.13 4.37 6.44
CA ASN A 171 1.02 4.28 7.59
C ASN A 171 0.84 5.40 8.64
N ARG A 172 -0.21 6.22 8.56
CA ARG A 172 -0.56 7.19 9.61
C ARG A 172 -1.52 6.58 10.62
N PRO A 173 -1.48 7.04 11.86
CA PRO A 173 -2.49 6.66 12.85
C PRO A 173 -3.89 7.06 12.39
N ILE A 174 -4.88 6.21 12.65
CA ILE A 174 -6.27 6.45 12.22
C ILE A 174 -6.86 7.77 12.76
N TRP A 175 -6.44 8.22 13.94
CA TRP A 175 -6.94 9.46 14.53
C TRP A 175 -6.57 10.70 13.74
N ASP A 176 -5.57 10.64 12.84
CA ASP A 176 -5.26 11.75 11.93
C ASP A 176 -6.38 11.99 10.90
N ALA A 177 -7.23 10.98 10.67
CA ALA A 177 -8.40 11.08 9.79
C ALA A 177 -9.66 11.58 10.52
N PHE A 178 -9.62 11.72 11.85
CA PHE A 178 -10.78 12.11 12.68
C PHE A 178 -10.51 13.41 13.44
N PRO A 179 -11.58 14.16 13.82
CA PRO A 179 -11.43 15.35 14.65
C PRO A 179 -10.78 15.01 15.99
N PRO A 180 -9.85 15.83 16.50
CA PRO A 180 -9.12 15.54 17.73
C PRO A 180 -10.00 15.32 18.97
N ASN A 181 -11.16 15.97 19.03
CA ASN A 181 -12.12 15.82 20.12
C ASN A 181 -12.87 14.47 20.13
N ARG A 182 -12.73 13.65 19.09
CA ARG A 182 -13.36 12.31 18.96
C ARG A 182 -12.38 11.16 19.04
N SER A 183 -11.10 11.43 19.19
CA SER A 183 -10.06 10.40 19.32
C SER A 183 -10.33 9.45 20.49
N GLY A 184 -10.89 9.94 21.60
CA GLY A 184 -11.22 9.13 22.77
C GLY A 184 -12.30 8.06 22.49
N GLU A 185 -13.34 8.39 21.74
CA GLU A 185 -14.41 7.46 21.36
C GLU A 185 -13.86 6.38 20.42
N LEU A 186 -13.05 6.76 19.44
CA LEU A 186 -12.38 5.84 18.54
C LEU A 186 -11.47 4.86 19.29
N ILE A 187 -10.62 5.36 20.19
CA ILE A 187 -9.72 4.53 21.01
C ILE A 187 -10.53 3.55 21.88
N SER A 188 -11.65 4.02 22.46
CA SER A 188 -12.53 3.15 23.26
C SER A 188 -13.16 2.07 22.39
N ALA A 189 -13.64 2.40 21.20
CA ALA A 189 -14.21 1.45 20.26
C ALA A 189 -13.20 0.40 19.81
N LEU A 190 -11.97 0.80 19.51
CA LEU A 190 -10.87 -0.12 19.16
C LEU A 190 -10.56 -1.10 20.30
N LYS A 191 -10.48 -0.60 21.54
CA LYS A 191 -10.23 -1.45 22.73
C LYS A 191 -11.35 -2.43 23.03
N VAL A 192 -12.60 -2.01 22.88
CA VAL A 192 -13.78 -2.87 23.12
C VAL A 192 -13.87 -3.97 22.07
N SER A 193 -13.67 -3.63 20.79
CA SER A 193 -13.78 -4.60 19.70
C SER A 193 -12.78 -5.75 19.81
N VAL A 194 -11.55 -5.50 20.29
CA VAL A 194 -10.52 -6.56 20.47
C VAL A 194 -10.92 -7.63 21.49
N ARG A 195 -11.67 -7.25 22.54
CA ARG A 195 -12.09 -8.20 23.57
C ARG A 195 -13.10 -9.24 23.06
N GLN A 196 -13.65 -9.05 21.88
CA GLN A 196 -14.71 -9.88 21.28
C GLN A 196 -14.31 -10.31 19.87
N CYS A 197 -13.15 -10.94 19.70
CA CYS A 197 -12.47 -11.20 18.41
C CYS A 197 -13.33 -11.87 17.32
N HIS A 198 -14.40 -12.60 17.65
CA HIS A 198 -15.19 -13.33 16.66
C HIS A 198 -16.60 -12.76 16.37
N SER A 199 -17.10 -11.82 17.17
CA SER A 199 -18.44 -11.28 17.00
C SER A 199 -18.60 -9.83 17.45
N GLY A 200 -17.56 -9.23 18.00
CA GLY A 200 -17.63 -7.90 18.59
C GLY A 200 -17.39 -6.79 17.58
N HIS A 201 -18.38 -5.96 17.39
CA HIS A 201 -18.20 -4.64 16.79
C HIS A 201 -18.58 -3.57 17.80
N SER A 202 -17.93 -2.43 17.72
CA SER A 202 -18.26 -1.26 18.50
C SER A 202 -18.65 -0.13 17.56
N ALA A 203 -19.69 0.61 17.87
CA ALA A 203 -20.16 1.69 17.04
C ALA A 203 -20.26 2.99 17.84
N PHE A 204 -19.95 4.11 17.18
CA PHE A 204 -20.11 5.44 17.73
C PHE A 204 -20.50 6.42 16.60
N PHE A 205 -21.01 7.58 16.98
CA PHE A 205 -21.34 8.63 16.01
C PHE A 205 -20.24 9.69 16.00
N VAL A 206 -19.86 10.12 14.81
CA VAL A 206 -18.82 11.14 14.61
C VAL A 206 -19.29 12.16 13.58
N GLY A 207 -19.14 13.45 13.93
CA GLY A 207 -19.33 14.54 12.99
C GLY A 207 -18.05 14.75 12.17
N LEU A 208 -18.11 14.53 10.86
CA LEU A 208 -17.04 14.81 9.92
C LEU A 208 -17.57 15.80 8.87
N LYS A 209 -16.93 16.96 8.75
CA LYS A 209 -17.25 17.98 7.72
C LYS A 209 -18.74 18.35 7.67
N GLY A 210 -19.37 18.52 8.84
CA GLY A 210 -20.79 18.90 8.94
C GLY A 210 -21.78 17.76 8.67
N ARG A 211 -21.29 16.52 8.45
CA ARG A 211 -22.13 15.32 8.33
C ARG A 211 -22.00 14.46 9.57
N MET A 212 -23.10 13.95 10.07
CA MET A 212 -23.09 12.93 11.13
C MET A 212 -22.94 11.56 10.48
N LEU A 213 -21.93 10.82 10.92
CA LEU A 213 -21.63 9.48 10.44
C LEU A 213 -21.71 8.48 11.59
N ARG A 214 -22.10 7.28 11.29
CA ARG A 214 -21.95 6.13 12.16
C ARG A 214 -20.65 5.43 11.82
N ALA A 215 -19.71 5.38 12.76
CA ALA A 215 -18.48 4.64 12.65
C ALA A 215 -18.64 3.29 13.36
N VAL A 216 -18.38 2.20 12.66
CA VAL A 216 -18.40 0.82 13.19
C VAL A 216 -16.99 0.27 13.15
N VAL A 217 -16.47 -0.14 14.30
CA VAL A 217 -15.14 -0.72 14.45
C VAL A 217 -15.29 -2.21 14.71
N SER A 218 -14.67 -3.01 13.85
CA SER A 218 -14.64 -4.46 13.95
C SER A 218 -13.19 -4.97 14.00
N PRO A 219 -12.87 -5.99 14.80
CA PRO A 219 -11.54 -6.59 14.79
C PRO A 219 -11.33 -7.34 13.47
N LEU A 220 -10.14 -7.20 12.92
CA LEU A 220 -9.67 -8.00 11.79
C LEU A 220 -8.84 -9.16 12.33
N CYS A 221 -9.35 -10.38 12.21
CA CYS A 221 -8.64 -11.59 12.65
C CYS A 221 -8.21 -12.40 11.43
N LEU A 222 -6.96 -12.84 11.43
CA LEU A 222 -6.39 -13.78 10.46
C LEU A 222 -5.91 -15.00 11.24
N ASP A 223 -6.32 -16.20 10.82
CA ASP A 223 -6.00 -17.45 11.53
C ASP A 223 -6.32 -17.37 13.04
N ASP A 224 -7.51 -16.84 13.36
CA ASP A 224 -8.00 -16.61 14.73
C ASP A 224 -7.16 -15.64 15.58
N LEU A 225 -6.20 -14.97 14.97
CA LEU A 225 -5.35 -14.01 15.66
C LEU A 225 -5.74 -12.56 15.28
N PRO A 226 -5.86 -11.65 16.26
CA PRO A 226 -6.11 -10.24 15.99
C PRO A 226 -4.97 -9.68 15.13
N SER A 227 -5.30 -9.22 13.94
CA SER A 227 -4.34 -8.69 12.95
C SER A 227 -4.49 -7.20 12.71
N GLY A 228 -5.59 -6.60 13.22
CA GLY A 228 -5.89 -5.19 13.07
C GLY A 228 -7.37 -4.90 13.27
N TRP A 229 -7.87 -3.90 12.56
CA TRP A 229 -9.29 -3.50 12.60
C TRP A 229 -9.79 -3.07 11.23
N VAL A 230 -11.09 -3.18 11.08
CA VAL A 230 -11.84 -2.56 9.99
C VAL A 230 -12.73 -1.47 10.60
N VAL A 231 -12.64 -0.25 10.07
CA VAL A 231 -13.51 0.87 10.43
C VAL A 231 -14.43 1.14 9.25
N ALA A 232 -15.74 0.89 9.44
CA ALA A 232 -16.75 1.22 8.47
C ALA A 232 -17.39 2.57 8.82
N LEU A 233 -17.57 3.43 7.82
CA LEU A 233 -18.17 4.76 7.92
C LEU A 233 -19.45 4.83 7.10
N GLU A 234 -20.56 4.99 7.75
CA GLU A 234 -21.90 5.07 7.14
C GLU A 234 -22.51 6.44 7.38
N GLY A 235 -23.27 6.96 6.41
CA GLY A 235 -24.11 8.11 6.64
C GLY A 235 -25.13 7.76 7.74
N ALA A 236 -25.23 8.56 8.78
CA ALA A 236 -26.33 8.41 9.73
C ALA A 236 -27.62 8.75 9.00
N SER A 237 -28.47 7.74 8.78
CA SER A 237 -29.85 8.00 8.34
C SER A 237 -30.54 8.84 9.41
N ALA A 238 -31.17 9.93 8.98
CA ALA A 238 -31.96 10.80 9.84
C ALA A 238 -33.19 10.04 10.34
#